data_c21cfea3aa16ddf97fddb885bed86fa6
#
_entry.id   c21cfea3aa16ddf97fddb885bed86fa6
#
_cell.length_a   1.000
_cell.length_b   1.000
_cell.length_c   1.000
_cell.angle_alpha   90.00
_cell.angle_beta   90.00
_cell.angle_gamma   90.00
#
_symmetry.space_group_name_H-M   'P 1'
#
loop_
_entity.id
_entity.type
_entity.pdbx_description
1 polymer ?
#
loop_
_entity_poly.entity_id
_entity_poly.type
_entity_poly.pdbx_seq_one_letter_code
_entity_poly.pdbx_strand_id
1 'polypeptide(L)'
;MRNTGIFLAIALSFGAAISPAQAWGPVGHRVTGAIADENLSGVARANVKILLGTEDLAEAATWPDDMKSDPADFWQKTASPWHYVTVREGDDYKGSDAPAEGDAMTALTRFTATLRDPKASPDDKRLALRFIVHIIGDLHQPLHAGGGDDRGGNDVKVNWFGRPTNLHSVWDSAMIEQRSLSYSELAGWLSRSITPAQTVEWNNRDPLVWLHESIALRKTIYPTDANLSWDYAYQHRAELDDRLKHAGIRIAAYLNWVFEPTDAKAAKTK
;
A
#
# COMPACT_ATOMS: atom_id res chain seq x y z
N MET A 1 -39.22 40.58 41.65
CA MET A 1 -38.43 39.34 41.66
C MET A 1 -37.99 39.06 40.22
N ARG A 2 -36.72 39.33 39.92
CA ARG A 2 -36.16 39.13 38.54
C ARG A 2 -35.41 37.79 38.51
N ASN A 3 -35.96 36.84 37.78
CA ASN A 3 -35.27 35.57 37.55
C ASN A 3 -34.22 35.74 36.44
N THR A 4 -32.99 35.67 36.81
CA THR A 4 -31.84 35.60 35.88
C THR A 4 -31.57 34.15 35.51
N GLY A 5 -32.03 33.71 34.33
CA GLY A 5 -31.70 32.39 33.79
C GLY A 5 -30.24 32.38 33.29
N ILE A 6 -29.42 31.51 33.88
CA ILE A 6 -28.05 31.24 33.42
C ILE A 6 -28.15 30.20 32.29
N PHE A 7 -27.84 30.61 31.06
CA PHE A 7 -27.66 29.68 29.94
C PHE A 7 -26.25 29.11 30.00
N LEU A 8 -26.15 27.83 30.34
CA LEU A 8 -24.89 27.07 30.28
C LEU A 8 -24.64 26.64 28.82
N ALA A 9 -23.74 27.30 28.14
CA ALA A 9 -23.31 26.90 26.80
C ALA A 9 -22.36 25.72 26.93
N ILE A 10 -22.82 24.52 26.56
CA ILE A 10 -21.99 23.33 26.42
C ILE A 10 -21.24 23.43 25.09
N ALA A 11 -19.96 23.77 25.13
CA ALA A 11 -19.08 23.69 23.98
C ALA A 11 -18.77 22.21 23.71
N LEU A 12 -19.40 21.61 22.70
CA LEU A 12 -19.00 20.32 22.16
C LEU A 12 -17.69 20.53 21.38
N SER A 13 -16.57 20.21 22.01
CA SER A 13 -15.29 20.04 21.32
C SER A 13 -15.37 18.75 20.50
N PHE A 14 -15.60 18.86 19.20
CA PHE A 14 -15.33 17.79 18.25
C PHE A 14 -13.81 17.58 18.21
N GLY A 15 -13.32 16.63 18.99
CA GLY A 15 -12.00 16.08 18.80
C GLY A 15 -11.97 15.40 17.44
N ALA A 16 -11.24 15.96 16.48
CA ALA A 16 -10.95 15.28 15.24
C ALA A 16 -10.16 14.00 15.61
N ALA A 17 -10.81 12.85 15.52
CA ALA A 17 -10.13 11.57 15.61
C ALA A 17 -9.13 11.54 14.44
N ILE A 18 -7.82 11.62 14.78
CA ILE A 18 -6.75 11.40 13.82
C ILE A 18 -6.80 9.91 13.53
N SER A 19 -7.39 9.53 12.39
CA SER A 19 -7.32 8.16 11.91
C SER A 19 -5.84 7.77 11.78
N PRO A 20 -5.43 6.57 12.24
CA PRO A 20 -4.09 6.08 12.01
C PRO A 20 -3.80 6.11 10.51
N ALA A 21 -2.54 6.40 10.15
CA ALA A 21 -2.10 6.34 8.77
C ALA A 21 -2.47 4.97 8.18
N GLN A 22 -3.28 5.00 7.15
CA GLN A 22 -3.56 3.83 6.33
C GLN A 22 -2.57 3.85 5.18
N ALA A 23 -2.15 2.68 4.74
CA ALA A 23 -1.50 2.38 3.45
C ALA A 23 -2.24 3.05 2.28
N TRP A 24 -1.90 2.74 1.03
CA TRP A 24 -2.86 3.11 -0.03
C TRP A 24 -4.27 2.96 0.54
N GLY A 25 -5.09 3.98 0.45
CA GLY A 25 -6.46 3.84 0.90
C GLY A 25 -7.17 2.66 0.20
N PRO A 26 -8.33 2.21 0.68
CA PRO A 26 -8.96 1.00 0.18
C PRO A 26 -9.15 0.97 -1.34
N VAL A 27 -9.36 2.12 -1.99
CA VAL A 27 -9.48 2.21 -3.45
C VAL A 27 -8.14 1.90 -4.13
N GLY A 28 -7.03 2.46 -3.64
CA GLY A 28 -5.71 2.22 -4.21
C GLY A 28 -5.29 0.76 -4.11
N HIS A 29 -5.45 0.12 -2.94
CA HIS A 29 -5.18 -1.31 -2.77
C HIS A 29 -6.02 -2.18 -3.68
N ARG A 30 -7.33 -1.92 -3.80
CA ARG A 30 -8.19 -2.67 -4.73
C ARG A 30 -7.77 -2.50 -6.18
N VAL A 31 -7.33 -1.32 -6.57
CA VAL A 31 -6.81 -1.06 -7.93
C VAL A 31 -5.57 -1.91 -8.20
N THR A 32 -4.60 -1.91 -7.29
CA THR A 32 -3.36 -2.70 -7.47
C THR A 32 -3.65 -4.20 -7.49
N GLY A 33 -4.54 -4.68 -6.62
CA GLY A 33 -4.99 -6.07 -6.60
C GLY A 33 -5.72 -6.47 -7.89
N ALA A 34 -6.63 -5.63 -8.40
CA ALA A 34 -7.37 -5.89 -9.63
C ALA A 34 -6.46 -5.95 -10.86
N ILE A 35 -5.50 -5.01 -10.99
CA ILE A 35 -4.49 -5.06 -12.06
C ILE A 35 -3.64 -6.34 -11.95
N ALA A 36 -3.30 -6.75 -10.73
CA ALA A 36 -2.55 -7.98 -10.51
C ALA A 36 -3.33 -9.23 -10.95
N ASP A 37 -4.61 -9.32 -10.61
CA ASP A 37 -5.46 -10.43 -11.02
C ASP A 37 -5.46 -10.64 -12.55
N GLU A 38 -5.52 -9.56 -13.32
CA GLU A 38 -5.50 -9.63 -14.79
C GLU A 38 -4.18 -10.23 -15.32
N ASN A 39 -3.07 -10.06 -14.59
CA ASN A 39 -1.72 -10.40 -15.01
C ASN A 39 -1.15 -11.70 -14.39
N LEU A 40 -1.97 -12.45 -13.63
CA LEU A 40 -1.57 -13.74 -13.07
C LEU A 40 -1.39 -14.79 -14.16
N SER A 41 -0.31 -15.59 -14.04
CA SER A 41 -0.16 -16.84 -14.79
C SER A 41 -1.26 -17.84 -14.40
N GLY A 42 -1.53 -18.83 -15.26
CA GLY A 42 -2.50 -19.88 -14.95
C GLY A 42 -2.19 -20.62 -13.66
N VAL A 43 -0.90 -20.88 -13.38
CA VAL A 43 -0.45 -21.56 -12.16
C VAL A 43 -0.69 -20.68 -10.93
N ALA A 44 -0.27 -19.41 -10.99
CA ALA A 44 -0.47 -18.50 -9.87
C ALA A 44 -1.97 -18.28 -9.60
N ARG A 45 -2.76 -18.04 -10.63
CA ARG A 45 -4.22 -17.90 -10.52
C ARG A 45 -4.90 -19.08 -9.85
N ALA A 46 -4.51 -20.31 -10.22
CA ALA A 46 -5.06 -21.52 -9.59
C ALA A 46 -4.70 -21.60 -8.10
N ASN A 47 -3.44 -21.30 -7.73
CA ASN A 47 -3.01 -21.31 -6.32
C ASN A 47 -3.68 -20.20 -5.51
N VAL A 48 -3.77 -18.98 -6.05
CA VAL A 48 -4.52 -17.87 -5.43
C VAL A 48 -5.95 -18.30 -5.16
N LYS A 49 -6.64 -18.89 -6.15
CA LYS A 49 -8.02 -19.36 -5.99
C LYS A 49 -8.18 -20.46 -4.95
N ILE A 50 -7.22 -21.38 -4.84
CA ILE A 50 -7.21 -22.42 -3.80
C ILE A 50 -7.10 -21.79 -2.40
N LEU A 51 -6.26 -20.76 -2.24
CA LEU A 51 -6.02 -20.13 -0.93
C LEU A 51 -7.12 -19.16 -0.53
N LEU A 52 -7.59 -18.33 -1.44
CA LEU A 52 -8.56 -17.25 -1.16
C LEU A 52 -10.02 -17.70 -1.29
N GLY A 53 -10.29 -18.79 -2.02
CA GLY A 53 -11.67 -19.25 -2.24
C GLY A 53 -12.47 -18.31 -3.14
N THR A 54 -13.45 -17.59 -2.61
CA THR A 54 -14.27 -16.63 -3.34
C THR A 54 -13.68 -15.23 -3.39
N GLU A 55 -12.75 -14.93 -2.50
CA GLU A 55 -12.03 -13.65 -2.43
C GLU A 55 -11.12 -13.48 -3.66
N ASP A 56 -10.99 -12.26 -4.16
CA ASP A 56 -10.05 -11.90 -5.22
C ASP A 56 -8.84 -11.12 -4.66
N LEU A 57 -7.87 -10.76 -5.51
CA LEU A 57 -6.71 -9.98 -5.05
C LEU A 57 -7.07 -8.54 -4.69
N ALA A 58 -8.16 -7.98 -5.19
CA ALA A 58 -8.60 -6.65 -4.81
C ALA A 58 -9.12 -6.64 -3.36
N GLU A 59 -9.87 -7.67 -2.95
CA GLU A 59 -10.29 -7.87 -1.56
C GLU A 59 -9.09 -8.20 -0.66
N ALA A 60 -8.25 -9.14 -1.08
CA ALA A 60 -7.05 -9.55 -0.34
C ALA A 60 -6.11 -8.38 -0.04
N ALA A 61 -6.00 -7.42 -0.98
CA ALA A 61 -5.14 -6.26 -0.86
C ALA A 61 -5.58 -5.30 0.26
N THR A 62 -6.87 -5.23 0.62
CA THR A 62 -7.38 -4.35 1.68
C THR A 62 -7.43 -5.04 3.04
N TRP A 63 -7.43 -6.37 3.05
CA TRP A 63 -7.69 -7.14 4.27
C TRP A 63 -6.75 -6.82 5.45
N PRO A 64 -5.41 -6.62 5.28
CA PRO A 64 -4.54 -6.26 6.39
C PRO A 64 -4.88 -4.93 7.05
N ASP A 65 -5.39 -3.96 6.28
CA ASP A 65 -5.86 -2.69 6.81
C ASP A 65 -7.19 -2.82 7.55
N ASP A 66 -8.11 -3.64 7.04
CA ASP A 66 -9.39 -3.91 7.70
C ASP A 66 -9.15 -4.54 9.08
N MET A 67 -8.11 -5.37 9.21
CA MET A 67 -7.71 -5.99 10.48
C MET A 67 -7.13 -5.02 11.51
N LYS A 68 -6.77 -3.79 11.13
CA LYS A 68 -6.41 -2.73 12.10
C LYS A 68 -7.57 -2.35 13.02
N SER A 69 -8.80 -2.74 12.68
CA SER A 69 -9.98 -2.61 13.55
C SER A 69 -10.03 -3.66 14.67
N ASP A 70 -9.32 -4.78 14.56
CA ASP A 70 -9.22 -5.80 15.60
C ASP A 70 -8.34 -5.28 16.76
N PRO A 71 -8.84 -5.24 18.01
CA PRO A 71 -8.09 -4.73 19.16
C PRO A 71 -6.95 -5.64 19.65
N ALA A 72 -6.77 -6.83 19.07
CA ALA A 72 -5.71 -7.74 19.49
C ALA A 72 -4.32 -7.14 19.28
N ASP A 73 -3.43 -7.36 20.24
CA ASP A 73 -2.04 -6.84 20.23
C ASP A 73 -1.28 -7.20 18.95
N PHE A 74 -1.60 -8.34 18.34
CA PHE A 74 -1.00 -8.73 17.07
C PHE A 74 -1.24 -7.66 15.99
N TRP A 75 -2.49 -7.20 15.82
CA TRP A 75 -2.84 -6.20 14.80
C TRP A 75 -2.39 -4.80 15.18
N GLN A 76 -2.52 -4.45 16.47
CA GLN A 76 -2.24 -3.10 16.94
C GLN A 76 -0.75 -2.80 17.09
N LYS A 77 0.09 -3.81 17.38
CA LYS A 77 1.50 -3.63 17.69
C LYS A 77 2.40 -4.39 16.72
N THR A 78 2.18 -5.71 16.55
CA THR A 78 3.11 -6.55 15.81
C THR A 78 3.01 -6.35 14.30
N ALA A 79 1.79 -6.28 13.74
CA ALA A 79 1.58 -6.12 12.30
C ALA A 79 1.70 -4.67 11.81
N SER A 80 1.54 -3.69 12.72
CA SER A 80 1.53 -2.27 12.36
C SER A 80 2.77 -1.80 11.58
N PRO A 81 4.02 -2.15 11.94
CA PRO A 81 5.20 -1.72 11.17
C PRO A 81 5.39 -2.44 9.82
N TRP A 82 4.61 -3.49 9.50
CA TRP A 82 4.77 -4.24 8.24
C TRP A 82 4.20 -3.51 7.02
N HIS A 83 3.60 -2.33 7.21
CA HIS A 83 3.02 -1.51 6.16
C HIS A 83 3.99 -0.48 5.58
N TYR A 84 5.15 -0.26 6.19
CA TYR A 84 6.08 0.79 5.76
C TYR A 84 7.54 0.41 6.02
N VAL A 85 8.43 1.20 5.43
CA VAL A 85 9.88 1.14 5.66
C VAL A 85 10.36 2.54 6.01
N THR A 86 11.27 2.64 6.98
CA THR A 86 11.91 3.92 7.30
C THR A 86 13.35 3.90 6.78
N VAL A 87 13.66 4.79 5.83
CA VAL A 87 15.01 5.00 5.30
C VAL A 87 15.31 6.48 5.35
N ARG A 88 16.27 6.86 6.21
CA ARG A 88 16.67 8.27 6.35
C ARG A 88 17.29 8.78 5.05
N GLU A 89 17.23 10.08 4.88
CA GLU A 89 17.84 10.69 3.69
C GLU A 89 19.36 10.47 3.67
N GLY A 90 19.86 9.97 2.53
CA GLY A 90 21.27 9.65 2.35
C GLY A 90 21.68 8.24 2.81
N ASP A 91 20.78 7.50 3.48
CA ASP A 91 21.04 6.13 3.89
C ASP A 91 20.52 5.13 2.86
N ASP A 92 21.13 3.93 2.85
CA ASP A 92 20.60 2.76 2.17
C ASP A 92 19.80 1.89 3.16
N TYR A 93 18.78 1.19 2.65
CA TYR A 93 18.02 0.24 3.46
C TYR A 93 18.90 -0.91 3.96
N LYS A 94 18.80 -1.18 5.26
CA LYS A 94 19.40 -2.35 5.92
C LYS A 94 18.33 -3.04 6.76
N GLY A 95 18.10 -4.32 6.51
CA GLY A 95 17.14 -5.10 7.29
C GLY A 95 17.44 -5.14 8.80
N SER A 96 18.70 -4.88 9.19
CA SER A 96 19.10 -4.73 10.61
C SER A 96 18.52 -3.50 11.29
N ASP A 97 18.07 -2.50 10.51
CA ASP A 97 17.54 -1.24 11.04
C ASP A 97 16.01 -1.30 11.22
N ALA A 98 15.40 -2.42 10.79
CA ALA A 98 13.98 -2.68 11.01
C ALA A 98 13.66 -2.80 12.51
N PRO A 99 12.45 -2.40 12.95
CA PRO A 99 11.99 -2.64 14.33
C PRO A 99 11.99 -4.15 14.67
N ALA A 100 11.89 -4.46 15.96
CA ALA A 100 11.92 -5.86 16.44
C ALA A 100 10.81 -6.72 15.82
N GLU A 101 9.66 -6.13 15.54
CA GLU A 101 8.52 -6.75 14.87
C GLU A 101 8.76 -6.95 13.36
N GLY A 102 9.77 -6.30 12.80
CA GLY A 102 10.05 -6.20 11.37
C GLY A 102 9.39 -4.98 10.74
N ASP A 103 9.69 -4.75 9.46
CA ASP A 103 9.11 -3.75 8.58
C ASP A 103 8.49 -4.42 7.34
N ALA A 104 8.05 -3.64 6.35
CA ALA A 104 7.46 -4.17 5.11
C ALA A 104 8.41 -5.13 4.36
N MET A 105 9.71 -4.83 4.30
CA MET A 105 10.71 -5.65 3.58
C MET A 105 10.96 -6.99 4.28
N THR A 106 11.13 -6.97 5.59
CA THR A 106 11.35 -8.17 6.40
C THR A 106 10.08 -9.04 6.46
N ALA A 107 8.91 -8.41 6.57
CA ALA A 107 7.62 -9.08 6.52
C ALA A 107 7.37 -9.75 5.16
N LEU A 108 7.65 -9.06 4.05
CA LEU A 108 7.53 -9.64 2.70
C LEU A 108 8.39 -10.90 2.55
N THR A 109 9.63 -10.85 3.04
CA THR A 109 10.55 -11.99 3.03
C THR A 109 9.98 -13.17 3.82
N ARG A 110 9.50 -12.93 5.04
CA ARG A 110 8.91 -13.94 5.92
C ARG A 110 7.66 -14.56 5.31
N PHE A 111 6.73 -13.74 4.81
CA PHE A 111 5.49 -14.25 4.21
C PHE A 111 5.76 -15.02 2.92
N THR A 112 6.75 -14.63 2.14
CA THR A 112 7.18 -15.39 0.97
C THR A 112 7.69 -16.78 1.36
N ALA A 113 8.48 -16.87 2.43
CA ALA A 113 8.93 -18.15 2.95
C ALA A 113 7.75 -19.03 3.40
N THR A 114 6.78 -18.46 4.15
CA THR A 114 5.56 -19.16 4.58
C THR A 114 4.74 -19.67 3.39
N LEU A 115 4.54 -18.83 2.38
CA LEU A 115 3.75 -19.22 1.21
C LEU A 115 4.39 -20.38 0.41
N ARG A 116 5.71 -20.47 0.44
CA ARG A 116 6.50 -21.54 -0.21
C ARG A 116 6.72 -22.78 0.66
N ASP A 117 6.50 -22.70 1.96
CA ASP A 117 6.69 -23.85 2.85
C ASP A 117 5.61 -24.91 2.60
N PRO A 118 5.96 -26.14 2.15
CA PRO A 118 4.98 -27.19 1.96
C PRO A 118 4.30 -27.63 3.27
N LYS A 119 4.89 -27.31 4.45
CA LYS A 119 4.37 -27.67 5.77
C LYS A 119 3.48 -26.58 6.39
N ALA A 120 3.51 -25.36 5.86
CA ALA A 120 2.65 -24.29 6.38
C ALA A 120 1.17 -24.61 6.15
N SER A 121 0.34 -24.28 7.15
CA SER A 121 -1.10 -24.50 7.09
C SER A 121 -1.76 -23.66 5.97
N PRO A 122 -2.92 -24.08 5.44
CA PRO A 122 -3.67 -23.28 4.48
C PRO A 122 -3.99 -21.87 5.01
N ASP A 123 -4.27 -21.73 6.31
CA ASP A 123 -4.59 -20.44 6.93
C ASP A 123 -3.35 -19.53 7.03
N ASP A 124 -2.18 -20.08 7.39
CA ASP A 124 -0.92 -19.32 7.37
C ASP A 124 -0.57 -18.87 5.95
N LYS A 125 -0.79 -19.72 4.96
CA LYS A 125 -0.58 -19.38 3.55
C LYS A 125 -1.54 -18.31 3.04
N ARG A 126 -2.81 -18.38 3.46
CA ARG A 126 -3.81 -17.35 3.13
C ARG A 126 -3.42 -16.00 3.73
N LEU A 127 -3.03 -16.00 5.02
CA LEU A 127 -2.52 -14.82 5.70
C LEU A 127 -1.30 -14.25 4.96
N ALA A 128 -0.33 -15.09 4.64
CA ALA A 128 0.88 -14.71 3.92
C ALA A 128 0.56 -14.11 2.54
N LEU A 129 -0.36 -14.70 1.79
CA LEU A 129 -0.78 -14.18 0.48
C LEU A 129 -1.39 -12.79 0.58
N ARG A 130 -2.31 -12.56 1.52
CA ARG A 130 -2.93 -11.25 1.75
C ARG A 130 -1.89 -10.18 2.09
N PHE A 131 -0.96 -10.50 3.01
CA PHE A 131 0.12 -9.57 3.35
C PHE A 131 1.09 -9.32 2.19
N ILE A 132 1.43 -10.32 1.39
CA ILE A 132 2.30 -10.13 0.21
C ILE A 132 1.67 -9.13 -0.77
N VAL A 133 0.38 -9.30 -1.09
CA VAL A 133 -0.34 -8.41 -2.02
C VAL A 133 -0.39 -6.99 -1.47
N HIS A 134 -0.73 -6.85 -0.21
CA HIS A 134 -0.82 -5.57 0.47
C HIS A 134 0.53 -4.84 0.54
N ILE A 135 1.56 -5.51 1.08
CA ILE A 135 2.90 -4.94 1.27
C ILE A 135 3.52 -4.49 -0.05
N ILE A 136 3.34 -5.25 -1.13
CA ILE A 136 3.84 -4.82 -2.44
C ILE A 136 3.11 -3.55 -2.90
N GLY A 137 1.81 -3.44 -2.65
CA GLY A 137 1.07 -2.19 -2.85
C GLY A 137 1.70 -1.03 -2.08
N ASP A 138 1.94 -1.21 -0.79
CA ASP A 138 2.50 -0.22 0.12
C ASP A 138 3.90 0.25 -0.28
N LEU A 139 4.78 -0.67 -0.69
CA LEU A 139 6.13 -0.34 -1.16
C LEU A 139 6.13 0.54 -2.41
N HIS A 140 4.97 0.69 -3.10
CA HIS A 140 4.81 1.58 -4.24
C HIS A 140 4.19 2.94 -3.88
N GLN A 141 3.70 3.12 -2.65
CA GLN A 141 3.29 4.42 -2.13
C GLN A 141 4.52 5.17 -1.60
N PRO A 142 4.90 6.33 -2.17
CA PRO A 142 6.18 6.95 -1.86
C PRO A 142 6.37 7.33 -0.39
N LEU A 143 5.30 7.64 0.33
CA LEU A 143 5.36 8.03 1.74
C LEU A 143 5.44 6.82 2.69
N HIS A 144 5.18 5.59 2.20
CA HIS A 144 5.48 4.35 2.92
C HIS A 144 6.97 3.98 2.93
N ALA A 145 7.78 4.65 2.10
CA ALA A 145 9.22 4.68 2.19
C ALA A 145 9.68 5.94 2.94
N GLY A 146 9.24 6.11 4.20
CA GLY A 146 9.38 7.33 4.98
C GLY A 146 10.82 7.69 5.35
N GLY A 147 11.12 8.98 5.53
CA GLY A 147 12.44 9.48 5.97
C GLY A 147 12.69 9.36 7.48
N GLY A 148 11.64 9.10 8.26
CA GLY A 148 11.70 8.97 9.73
C GLY A 148 11.38 10.26 10.49
N ASP A 149 11.52 11.44 9.89
CA ASP A 149 11.41 12.70 10.62
C ASP A 149 9.96 13.21 10.74
N ASP A 150 9.09 12.80 9.78
CA ASP A 150 7.71 13.28 9.66
C ASP A 150 6.67 12.13 9.59
N ARG A 151 7.07 10.93 9.98
CA ARG A 151 6.25 9.72 9.93
C ARG A 151 5.66 9.47 8.53
N GLY A 152 6.48 9.60 7.49
CA GLY A 152 6.06 9.43 6.10
C GLY A 152 5.00 10.47 5.69
N GLY A 153 5.19 11.74 6.01
CA GLY A 153 4.28 12.83 5.66
C GLY A 153 3.01 12.96 6.53
N ASN A 154 2.84 12.12 7.56
CA ASN A 154 1.70 12.25 8.49
C ASN A 154 1.77 13.53 9.32
N ASP A 155 2.96 14.02 9.61
CA ASP A 155 3.17 15.26 10.35
C ASP A 155 3.16 16.49 9.45
N VAL A 156 3.18 16.33 8.14
CA VAL A 156 3.07 17.41 7.14
C VAL A 156 1.59 17.79 6.97
N LYS A 157 1.17 18.82 7.70
CA LYS A 157 -0.21 19.31 7.68
C LYS A 157 -0.48 20.13 6.44
N VAL A 158 -1.55 19.77 5.73
CA VAL A 158 -1.99 20.43 4.48
C VAL A 158 -3.50 20.60 4.48
N ASN A 159 -4.00 21.43 3.57
CA ASN A 159 -5.42 21.55 3.26
C ASN A 159 -5.66 20.99 1.85
N TRP A 160 -6.44 19.95 1.73
CA TRP A 160 -6.87 19.39 0.44
C TRP A 160 -8.23 19.96 0.06
N PHE A 161 -8.26 20.82 -0.97
CA PHE A 161 -9.46 21.59 -1.36
C PHE A 161 -10.11 22.27 -0.17
N GLY A 162 -9.31 22.93 0.68
CA GLY A 162 -9.76 23.67 1.86
C GLY A 162 -10.12 22.82 3.08
N ARG A 163 -9.95 21.50 3.01
CA ARG A 163 -10.19 20.58 4.14
C ARG A 163 -8.86 20.21 4.80
N PRO A 164 -8.69 20.43 6.12
CA PRO A 164 -7.48 20.04 6.84
C PRO A 164 -7.23 18.54 6.77
N THR A 165 -5.98 18.16 6.45
CA THR A 165 -5.50 16.77 6.39
C THR A 165 -3.98 16.74 6.56
N ASN A 166 -3.32 15.69 6.10
CA ASN A 166 -1.88 15.57 6.01
C ASN A 166 -1.46 15.03 4.63
N LEU A 167 -0.19 15.22 4.27
CA LEU A 167 0.34 14.83 2.97
C LEU A 167 0.19 13.32 2.72
N HIS A 168 0.40 12.49 3.75
CA HIS A 168 0.23 11.05 3.66
C HIS A 168 -1.18 10.66 3.18
N SER A 169 -2.22 11.19 3.84
CA SER A 169 -3.63 10.92 3.47
C SER A 169 -3.99 11.46 2.08
N VAL A 170 -3.32 12.52 1.61
CA VAL A 170 -3.52 13.02 0.25
C VAL A 170 -3.07 11.99 -0.78
N TRP A 171 -1.93 11.35 -0.55
CA TRP A 171 -1.39 10.31 -1.44
C TRP A 171 -2.13 8.98 -1.31
N ASP A 172 -2.48 8.57 -0.09
CA ASP A 172 -3.16 7.30 0.14
C ASP A 172 -4.55 7.26 -0.50
N SER A 173 -5.31 8.34 -0.33
CA SER A 173 -6.74 8.32 -0.65
C SER A 173 -7.19 9.53 -1.44
N ALA A 174 -6.89 10.76 -0.98
CA ALA A 174 -7.62 11.93 -1.43
C ALA A 174 -7.45 12.23 -2.94
N MET A 175 -6.23 12.03 -3.50
CA MET A 175 -5.98 12.20 -4.93
C MET A 175 -6.70 11.13 -5.78
N ILE A 176 -6.85 9.92 -5.26
CA ILE A 176 -7.54 8.82 -5.95
C ILE A 176 -9.05 9.06 -5.91
N GLU A 177 -9.59 9.33 -4.73
CA GLU A 177 -11.03 9.51 -4.49
C GLU A 177 -11.60 10.77 -5.15
N GLN A 178 -10.77 11.83 -5.30
CA GLN A 178 -11.13 13.04 -6.03
C GLN A 178 -11.55 12.77 -7.47
N ARG A 179 -11.12 11.63 -8.05
CA ARG A 179 -11.51 11.21 -9.41
C ARG A 179 -12.95 10.72 -9.49
N SER A 180 -13.59 10.41 -8.37
CA SER A 180 -14.98 9.91 -8.28
C SER A 180 -15.22 8.66 -9.14
N LEU A 181 -14.22 7.79 -9.25
CA LEU A 181 -14.28 6.51 -9.94
C LEU A 181 -14.39 5.37 -8.92
N SER A 182 -15.12 4.32 -9.24
CA SER A 182 -14.97 3.05 -8.53
C SER A 182 -13.56 2.49 -8.73
N TYR A 183 -13.11 1.62 -7.81
CA TYR A 183 -11.80 0.98 -7.99
C TYR A 183 -11.72 0.17 -9.29
N SER A 184 -12.81 -0.47 -9.69
CA SER A 184 -12.85 -1.29 -10.91
C SER A 184 -12.80 -0.45 -12.19
N GLU A 185 -13.44 0.73 -12.21
CA GLU A 185 -13.31 1.66 -13.33
C GLU A 185 -11.88 2.18 -13.44
N LEU A 186 -11.28 2.61 -12.31
CA LEU A 186 -9.91 3.10 -12.29
C LEU A 186 -8.91 2.00 -12.69
N ALA A 187 -9.03 0.79 -12.13
CA ALA A 187 -8.19 -0.34 -12.50
C ALA A 187 -8.29 -0.64 -14.00
N GLY A 188 -9.51 -0.73 -14.55
CA GLY A 188 -9.72 -0.97 -15.97
C GLY A 188 -9.17 0.15 -16.86
N TRP A 189 -9.20 1.41 -16.43
CA TRP A 189 -8.58 2.51 -17.20
C TRP A 189 -7.06 2.43 -17.18
N LEU A 190 -6.48 2.16 -16.01
CA LEU A 190 -5.04 2.03 -15.85
C LEU A 190 -4.51 0.81 -16.60
N SER A 191 -5.14 -0.37 -16.47
CA SER A 191 -4.74 -1.60 -17.17
C SER A 191 -4.68 -1.40 -18.69
N ARG A 192 -5.70 -0.77 -19.27
CA ARG A 192 -5.72 -0.51 -20.73
C ARG A 192 -4.62 0.43 -21.21
N SER A 193 -4.06 1.25 -20.31
CA SER A 193 -2.95 2.16 -20.63
C SER A 193 -1.57 1.50 -20.51
N ILE A 194 -1.47 0.29 -19.94
CA ILE A 194 -0.22 -0.45 -19.82
C ILE A 194 0.12 -1.11 -21.16
N THR A 195 1.25 -0.75 -21.72
CA THR A 195 1.74 -1.37 -22.95
C THR A 195 2.45 -2.70 -22.68
N PRO A 196 2.53 -3.63 -23.65
CA PRO A 196 3.31 -4.86 -23.50
C PRO A 196 4.78 -4.60 -23.14
N ALA A 197 5.38 -3.55 -23.66
CA ALA A 197 6.76 -3.16 -23.34
C ALA A 197 6.89 -2.79 -21.86
N GLN A 198 5.95 -1.99 -21.32
CA GLN A 198 5.92 -1.64 -19.89
C GLN A 198 5.69 -2.86 -19.00
N THR A 199 4.84 -3.81 -19.41
CA THR A 199 4.65 -5.06 -18.66
C THR A 199 5.97 -5.84 -18.53
N VAL A 200 6.78 -5.88 -19.58
CA VAL A 200 8.10 -6.53 -19.57
C VAL A 200 9.08 -5.75 -18.70
N GLU A 201 9.15 -4.44 -18.86
CA GLU A 201 10.04 -3.54 -18.11
C GLU A 201 9.75 -3.59 -16.60
N TRP A 202 8.46 -3.54 -16.23
CA TRP A 202 8.03 -3.51 -14.83
C TRP A 202 8.01 -4.90 -14.17
N ASN A 203 8.24 -5.97 -14.91
CA ASN A 203 8.33 -7.34 -14.39
C ASN A 203 9.61 -7.53 -13.55
N ASN A 204 9.86 -6.62 -12.63
CA ASN A 204 10.94 -6.68 -11.66
C ASN A 204 10.37 -7.18 -10.32
N ARG A 205 11.09 -8.11 -9.67
CA ARG A 205 10.68 -8.77 -8.44
C ARG A 205 11.57 -8.42 -7.25
N ASP A 206 12.48 -7.47 -7.41
CA ASP A 206 13.38 -7.04 -6.35
C ASP A 206 12.72 -5.91 -5.54
N PRO A 207 12.35 -6.15 -4.27
CA PRO A 207 11.72 -5.14 -3.43
C PRO A 207 12.62 -3.93 -3.16
N LEU A 208 13.95 -4.07 -3.23
CA LEU A 208 14.87 -2.93 -3.08
C LEU A 208 14.73 -1.94 -4.23
N VAL A 209 14.52 -2.42 -5.45
CA VAL A 209 14.26 -1.56 -6.61
C VAL A 209 12.98 -0.74 -6.38
N TRP A 210 11.90 -1.38 -5.92
CA TRP A 210 10.63 -0.71 -5.66
C TRP A 210 10.74 0.34 -4.56
N LEU A 211 11.47 0.00 -3.48
CA LEU A 211 11.75 0.88 -2.37
C LEU A 211 12.55 2.11 -2.82
N HIS A 212 13.62 1.92 -3.60
CA HIS A 212 14.43 3.03 -4.12
C HIS A 212 13.64 3.96 -5.05
N GLU A 213 12.77 3.43 -5.90
CA GLU A 213 11.87 4.23 -6.72
C GLU A 213 10.91 5.08 -5.85
N SER A 214 10.36 4.50 -4.79
CA SER A 214 9.48 5.21 -3.85
C SER A 214 10.23 6.29 -3.08
N ILE A 215 11.47 6.02 -2.63
CA ILE A 215 12.36 7.02 -2.00
C ILE A 215 12.68 8.17 -2.97
N ALA A 216 12.96 7.86 -4.23
CA ALA A 216 13.27 8.88 -5.23
C ALA A 216 12.06 9.79 -5.48
N LEU A 217 10.87 9.21 -5.66
CA LEU A 217 9.63 9.96 -5.86
C LEU A 217 9.26 10.78 -4.60
N ARG A 218 9.43 10.22 -3.40
CA ARG A 218 9.17 10.91 -2.14
C ARG A 218 9.83 12.30 -2.09
N LYS A 219 11.02 12.44 -2.63
CA LYS A 219 11.77 13.72 -2.61
C LYS A 219 11.12 14.83 -3.44
N THR A 220 10.24 14.49 -4.36
CA THR A 220 9.64 15.45 -5.30
C THR A 220 8.22 15.86 -4.93
N ILE A 221 7.57 15.14 -4.01
CA ILE A 221 6.13 15.29 -3.74
C ILE A 221 5.79 16.19 -2.56
N TYR A 222 6.79 16.64 -1.80
CA TYR A 222 6.55 17.58 -0.70
C TYR A 222 6.17 18.95 -1.24
N PRO A 223 4.99 19.47 -0.86
CA PRO A 223 4.53 20.75 -1.38
C PRO A 223 5.25 21.93 -0.72
N THR A 224 5.40 23.02 -1.47
CA THR A 224 5.87 24.30 -0.95
C THR A 224 4.75 25.14 -0.34
N ASP A 225 3.49 24.90 -0.74
CA ASP A 225 2.27 25.50 -0.18
C ASP A 225 1.43 24.42 0.50
N ALA A 226 0.95 24.71 1.70
CA ALA A 226 0.10 23.80 2.43
C ALA A 226 -1.33 23.71 1.85
N ASN A 227 -1.75 24.59 0.95
CA ASN A 227 -3.08 24.57 0.33
C ASN A 227 -3.05 23.84 -1.02
N LEU A 228 -3.35 22.55 -0.98
CA LEU A 228 -3.33 21.67 -2.14
C LEU A 228 -4.69 21.61 -2.83
N SER A 229 -4.66 21.69 -4.15
CA SER A 229 -5.87 21.64 -4.99
C SER A 229 -5.58 21.04 -6.37
N TRP A 230 -6.24 21.55 -7.40
CA TRP A 230 -6.12 21.07 -8.78
C TRP A 230 -4.69 21.07 -9.31
N ASP A 231 -3.88 22.07 -8.94
CA ASP A 231 -2.51 22.20 -9.44
C ASP A 231 -1.62 21.06 -8.93
N TYR A 232 -1.71 20.76 -7.62
CA TYR A 232 -0.99 19.62 -7.02
C TYR A 232 -1.49 18.28 -7.59
N ALA A 233 -2.81 18.11 -7.69
CA ALA A 233 -3.40 16.92 -8.29
C ALA A 233 -2.97 16.73 -9.75
N TYR A 234 -2.92 17.80 -10.54
CA TYR A 234 -2.48 17.76 -11.94
C TYR A 234 -0.99 17.40 -12.04
N GLN A 235 -0.15 18.03 -11.22
CA GLN A 235 1.29 17.80 -11.20
C GLN A 235 1.65 16.35 -10.92
N HIS A 236 0.96 15.70 -9.96
CA HIS A 236 1.33 14.37 -9.45
C HIS A 236 0.43 13.23 -9.94
N ARG A 237 -0.56 13.50 -10.78
CA ARG A 237 -1.48 12.47 -11.29
C ARG A 237 -0.78 11.36 -12.05
N ALA A 238 0.12 11.70 -12.95
CA ALA A 238 0.83 10.72 -13.76
C ALA A 238 1.70 9.79 -12.90
N GLU A 239 2.40 10.36 -11.92
CA GLU A 239 3.24 9.64 -10.98
C GLU A 239 2.40 8.69 -10.10
N LEU A 240 1.25 9.16 -9.59
CA LEU A 240 0.30 8.34 -8.83
C LEU A 240 -0.21 7.15 -9.66
N ASP A 241 -0.66 7.42 -10.89
CA ASP A 241 -1.16 6.39 -11.81
C ASP A 241 -0.05 5.37 -12.14
N ASP A 242 1.17 5.81 -12.36
CA ASP A 242 2.32 4.93 -12.62
C ASP A 242 2.65 4.07 -11.40
N ARG A 243 2.61 4.60 -10.18
CA ARG A 243 2.84 3.80 -8.97
C ARG A 243 1.78 2.72 -8.77
N LEU A 244 0.51 3.01 -9.04
CA LEU A 244 -0.58 2.02 -9.00
C LEU A 244 -0.40 0.92 -10.05
N LYS A 245 -0.03 1.28 -11.29
CA LYS A 245 0.25 0.33 -12.38
C LYS A 245 1.45 -0.56 -12.06
N HIS A 246 2.57 0.04 -11.62
CA HIS A 246 3.77 -0.70 -11.21
C HIS A 246 3.46 -1.70 -10.11
N ALA A 247 2.72 -1.27 -9.07
CA ALA A 247 2.31 -2.15 -7.98
C ALA A 247 1.53 -3.36 -8.49
N GLY A 248 0.51 -3.15 -9.33
CA GLY A 248 -0.31 -4.23 -9.88
C GLY A 248 0.51 -5.24 -10.71
N ILE A 249 1.34 -4.76 -11.65
CA ILE A 249 2.20 -5.64 -12.46
C ILE A 249 3.20 -6.40 -11.57
N ARG A 250 3.79 -5.75 -10.56
CA ARG A 250 4.79 -6.36 -9.68
C ARG A 250 4.19 -7.34 -8.68
N ILE A 251 2.97 -7.11 -8.19
CA ILE A 251 2.22 -8.11 -7.43
C ILE A 251 2.05 -9.38 -8.27
N ALA A 252 1.58 -9.25 -9.50
CA ALA A 252 1.42 -10.40 -10.40
C ALA A 252 2.75 -11.10 -10.68
N ALA A 253 3.80 -10.33 -11.04
CA ALA A 253 5.13 -10.87 -11.31
C ALA A 253 5.71 -11.63 -10.11
N TYR A 254 5.50 -11.09 -8.91
CA TYR A 254 5.98 -11.70 -7.67
C TYR A 254 5.21 -12.98 -7.34
N LEU A 255 3.88 -12.98 -7.44
CA LEU A 255 3.05 -14.16 -7.22
C LEU A 255 3.29 -15.24 -8.28
N ASN A 256 3.45 -14.86 -9.55
CA ASN A 256 3.82 -15.77 -10.61
C ASN A 256 5.13 -16.49 -10.28
N TRP A 257 6.12 -15.76 -9.79
CA TRP A 257 7.39 -16.33 -9.36
C TRP A 257 7.29 -17.18 -8.08
N VAL A 258 6.47 -16.74 -7.09
CA VAL A 258 6.29 -17.49 -5.84
C VAL A 258 5.69 -18.86 -6.10
N PHE A 259 4.68 -18.94 -6.97
CA PHE A 259 3.96 -20.16 -7.30
C PHE A 259 4.57 -20.96 -8.46
N GLU A 260 5.66 -20.47 -9.07
CA GLU A 260 6.34 -21.23 -10.12
C GLU A 260 6.90 -22.55 -9.56
N PRO A 261 6.65 -23.71 -10.22
CA PRO A 261 7.18 -24.99 -9.79
C PRO A 261 8.72 -24.98 -9.64
N THR A 262 9.23 -25.64 -8.62
CA THR A 262 10.68 -25.64 -8.29
C THR A 262 11.53 -26.16 -9.44
N ASP A 263 11.02 -27.15 -10.19
CA ASP A 263 11.71 -27.75 -11.34
C ASP A 263 11.85 -26.78 -12.53
N ALA A 264 10.88 -25.90 -12.73
CA ALA A 264 10.95 -24.86 -13.76
C ALA A 264 11.98 -23.77 -13.42
N LYS A 265 12.28 -23.55 -12.14
CA LYS A 265 13.30 -22.59 -11.68
C LYS A 265 14.71 -23.07 -11.99
N ALA A 266 14.97 -24.36 -11.86
CA ALA A 266 16.28 -24.95 -12.14
C ALA A 266 16.64 -24.93 -13.64
N ALA A 267 15.63 -24.94 -14.53
CA ALA A 267 15.83 -24.92 -15.98
C ALA A 267 16.18 -23.53 -16.55
N LYS A 268 15.80 -22.45 -15.87
CA LYS A 268 16.05 -21.07 -16.33
C LYS A 268 17.38 -20.48 -15.87
N THR A 269 18.11 -21.21 -15.01
CA THR A 269 19.40 -20.78 -14.44
C THR A 269 20.61 -21.43 -15.17
N LYS A 270 20.37 -22.22 -16.21
CA LYS A 270 21.35 -22.77 -17.13
C LYS A 270 21.25 -22.05 -18.49
#